data_9874e522e151be635dd03d8dd40c6d47
#
_entry.id   9874e522e151be635dd03d8dd40c6d47
#
_cell.length_a   1.000
_cell.length_b   1.000
_cell.length_c   1.000
_cell.angle_alpha   90.00
_cell.angle_beta   90.00
_cell.angle_gamma   90.00
#
_symmetry.space_group_name_H-M   'P 1'
#
loop_
_entity.id
_entity.type
_entity.pdbx_description
1 polymer ?
#
loop_
_entity_poly.entity_id
_entity_poly.type
_entity_poly.pdbx_seq_one_letter_code
_entity_poly.pdbx_strand_id
1 'polypeptide(L)' 'MSFNLCDLSPEQKELIEVDKAAAYAVWKERNGKLPSAEMGGVAFTGHQLEVFTKALVKYRAKP' A
#
# COMPACT_ATOMS: atom_id res chain seq x y z
N MET A 1 8.79 -5.21 -25.72
CA MET A 1 7.90 -6.10 -25.00
C MET A 1 6.72 -5.33 -24.45
N SER A 2 5.55 -5.80 -24.74
CA SER A 2 4.39 -5.15 -24.16
C SER A 2 4.06 -5.78 -22.83
N PHE A 3 3.84 -4.94 -21.87
CA PHE A 3 3.40 -5.38 -20.58
C PHE A 3 1.93 -5.07 -20.42
N ASN A 4 1.15 -6.11 -20.30
CA ASN A 4 -0.29 -5.96 -20.26
C ASN A 4 -0.82 -6.20 -18.85
N LEU A 5 -1.38 -5.17 -18.24
CA LEU A 5 -1.93 -5.29 -16.91
C LEU A 5 -3.09 -6.27 -16.82
N CYS A 6 -3.73 -6.54 -17.94
CA CYS A 6 -4.82 -7.51 -17.96
C CYS A 6 -4.35 -8.93 -17.70
N ASP A 7 -3.06 -9.17 -17.86
CA ASP A 7 -2.49 -10.49 -17.61
C ASP A 7 -2.22 -10.77 -16.14
N LEU A 8 -2.36 -9.74 -15.29
CA LEU A 8 -2.15 -9.93 -13.86
C LEU A 8 -3.33 -10.66 -13.25
N SER A 9 -3.05 -11.55 -12.31
CA SER A 9 -4.10 -12.22 -11.57
C SER A 9 -4.81 -11.23 -10.65
N PRO A 10 -6.06 -11.52 -10.24
CA PRO A 10 -6.75 -10.65 -9.29
C PRO A 10 -5.95 -10.42 -8.01
N GLU A 11 -5.24 -11.45 -7.53
CA GLU A 11 -4.42 -11.31 -6.33
C GLU A 11 -3.29 -10.32 -6.53
N GLN A 12 -2.64 -10.37 -7.69
CA GLN A 12 -1.56 -9.44 -7.99
C GLN A 12 -2.07 -8.01 -8.06
N LYS A 13 -3.25 -7.82 -8.66
CA LYS A 13 -3.87 -6.49 -8.73
C LYS A 13 -4.18 -5.96 -7.34
N GLU A 14 -4.71 -6.81 -6.47
CA GLU A 14 -4.98 -6.42 -5.09
C GLU A 14 -3.72 -6.01 -4.36
N LEU A 15 -2.64 -6.76 -4.53
CA LEU A 15 -1.38 -6.44 -3.88
C LEU A 15 -0.82 -5.11 -4.36
N ILE A 16 -0.97 -4.83 -5.65
CA ILE A 16 -0.53 -3.55 -6.21
C ILE A 16 -1.34 -2.40 -5.59
N GLU A 17 -2.65 -2.58 -5.45
CA GLU A 17 -3.50 -1.56 -4.85
C GLU A 17 -3.15 -1.32 -3.39
N VAL A 18 -2.90 -2.39 -2.65
CA VAL A 18 -2.50 -2.27 -1.25
C VAL A 18 -1.18 -1.53 -1.13
N ASP A 19 -0.23 -1.87 -2.01
CA ASP A 19 1.07 -1.21 -2.01
C ASP A 19 0.94 0.28 -2.29
N LYS A 20 0.13 0.65 -3.28
CA LYS A 20 -0.13 2.06 -3.59
C LYS A 20 -0.79 2.78 -2.43
N ALA A 21 -1.74 2.11 -1.78
CA ALA A 21 -2.41 2.69 -0.63
C ALA A 21 -1.42 2.96 0.51
N ALA A 22 -0.49 2.04 0.72
CA ALA A 22 0.54 2.22 1.74
C ALA A 22 1.45 3.41 1.41
N ALA A 23 1.89 3.52 0.16
CA ALA A 23 2.72 4.62 -0.27
C ALA A 23 2.01 5.95 -0.06
N TYR A 24 0.74 6.01 -0.44
CA TYR A 24 -0.05 7.22 -0.30
C TYR A 24 -0.27 7.57 1.18
N ALA A 25 -0.53 6.55 2.00
CA ALA A 25 -0.73 6.76 3.42
C ALA A 25 0.53 7.33 4.09
N VAL A 26 1.71 6.82 3.73
CA VAL A 26 2.97 7.34 4.25
C VAL A 26 3.17 8.78 3.81
N TRP A 27 2.85 9.09 2.55
CA TRP A 27 2.94 10.45 2.05
C TRP A 27 2.05 11.39 2.85
N LYS A 28 0.80 10.98 3.11
CA LYS A 28 -0.13 11.79 3.90
C LYS A 28 0.35 12.00 5.32
N GLU A 29 0.91 10.95 5.91
CA GLU A 29 1.45 11.04 7.26
C GLU A 29 2.58 12.06 7.32
N ARG A 30 3.49 12.03 6.35
CA ARG A 30 4.61 12.97 6.30
C ARG A 30 4.15 14.41 6.07
N ASN A 31 3.05 14.58 5.39
CA ASN A 31 2.51 15.91 5.12
C ASN A 31 1.50 16.37 6.16
N GLY A 32 1.34 15.61 7.23
CA GLY A 32 0.45 15.99 8.33
C GLY A 32 -1.02 15.84 8.02
N LYS A 33 -1.37 15.11 6.97
CA LYS A 33 -2.76 14.91 6.59
C LYS A 33 -3.41 13.73 7.30
N LEU A 34 -2.61 12.81 7.82
CA LEU A 34 -3.06 11.71 8.64
C LEU A 34 -2.23 11.65 9.91
N PRO A 35 -2.85 11.37 11.07
CA PRO A 35 -2.11 11.18 12.32
C PRO A 35 -1.12 10.02 12.23
N SER A 36 -1.48 8.98 11.47
CA SER A 36 -0.63 7.81 11.30
C SER A 36 -0.95 7.16 9.95
N ALA A 37 0.08 6.70 9.26
CA ALA A 37 -0.11 5.99 8.00
C ALA A 37 -0.94 4.72 8.19
N GLU A 38 -0.93 4.15 9.39
CA GLU A 38 -1.70 2.95 9.68
C GLU A 38 -3.19 3.16 9.51
N MET A 39 -3.66 4.39 9.66
CA MET A 39 -5.08 4.70 9.46
C MET A 39 -5.53 4.47 8.03
N GLY A 40 -4.60 4.52 7.07
CA GLY A 40 -4.93 4.23 5.69
C GLY A 40 -5.24 2.77 5.43
N GLY A 41 -4.90 1.89 6.35
CA GLY A 41 -5.11 0.46 6.20
C GLY A 41 -6.32 -0.09 6.94
N VAL A 42 -7.17 0.76 7.52
CA VAL A 42 -8.30 0.27 8.32
C VAL A 42 -9.30 -0.53 7.50
N ALA A 43 -9.34 -0.32 6.19
CA ALA A 43 -10.23 -1.05 5.30
C ALA A 43 -9.67 -2.41 4.90
N PHE A 44 -8.42 -2.68 5.19
CA PHE A 44 -7.78 -3.94 4.83
C PHE A 44 -7.84 -4.93 5.97
N THR A 45 -7.98 -6.21 5.63
CA THR A 45 -8.03 -7.28 6.62
C THR A 45 -7.26 -8.48 6.10
N GLY A 46 -6.88 -9.38 7.01
CA GLY A 46 -6.21 -10.61 6.63
C GLY A 46 -4.88 -10.37 5.94
N HIS A 47 -4.67 -11.06 4.84
CA HIS A 47 -3.41 -10.97 4.10
C HIS A 47 -3.15 -9.56 3.57
N GLN A 48 -4.19 -8.87 3.17
CA GLN A 48 -4.05 -7.50 2.65
C GLN A 48 -3.49 -6.57 3.71
N LEU A 49 -3.96 -6.70 4.94
CA LEU A 49 -3.46 -5.87 6.03
C LEU A 49 -1.98 -6.18 6.30
N GLU A 50 -1.59 -7.44 6.23
CA GLU A 50 -0.20 -7.82 6.40
C GLU A 50 0.68 -7.19 5.33
N VAL A 51 0.26 -7.26 4.07
CA VAL A 51 0.99 -6.65 2.97
C VAL A 51 1.08 -5.13 3.17
N PHE A 52 -0.02 -4.51 3.58
CA PHE A 52 -0.06 -3.08 3.82
C PHE A 52 0.96 -2.69 4.89
N THR A 53 0.99 -3.42 6.01
CA THR A 53 1.91 -3.13 7.10
C THR A 53 3.37 -3.26 6.65
N LYS A 54 3.68 -4.31 5.88
CA LYS A 54 5.03 -4.50 5.36
C LYS A 54 5.41 -3.37 4.41
N ALA A 55 4.47 -2.93 3.59
CA ALA A 55 4.72 -1.83 2.67
C ALA A 55 4.94 -0.52 3.43
N LEU A 56 4.21 -0.29 4.52
CA LEU A 56 4.43 0.88 5.34
C LEU A 56 5.86 0.94 5.86
N VAL A 57 6.36 -0.18 6.36
CA VAL A 57 7.73 -0.24 6.87
C VAL A 57 8.71 0.07 5.74
N LYS A 58 8.46 -0.50 4.56
CA LYS A 58 9.31 -0.27 3.40
C LYS A 58 9.37 1.21 3.03
N TYR A 59 8.22 1.86 2.96
CA TYR A 59 8.17 3.26 2.54
C TYR A 59 8.66 4.22 3.62
N ARG A 60 8.46 3.87 4.89
CA ARG A 60 8.96 4.69 5.98
C ARG A 60 10.48 4.66 6.07
N ALA A 61 11.09 3.54 5.64
CA ALA A 61 12.53 3.40 5.66
C ALA A 61 13.22 4.25 4.59
N LYS A 62 12.49 4.67 3.57
CA LYS A 62 13.04 5.50 2.50
C LYS A 62 13.03 6.97 2.92
N PRO A 63 14.10 7.70 2.66
CA PRO A 63 14.16 9.13 2.96
C PRO A 63 13.16 9.93 2.12
#